data_e2afc94e073e9c24f28e33efc911de01
#
_entry.id   e2afc94e073e9c24f28e33efc911de01
#
_cell.length_a   1.000
_cell.length_b   1.000
_cell.length_c   1.000
_cell.angle_alpha   90.00
_cell.angle_beta   90.00
_cell.angle_gamma   90.00
#
_symmetry.space_group_name_H-M   'P 1'
#
loop_
_entity.id
_entity.type
_entity.pdbx_description
1 polymer ?
#
loop_
_entity_poly.entity_id
_entity_poly.type
_entity_poly.pdbx_seq_one_letter_code
_entity_poly.pdbx_strand_id
1 'polypeptide(L)'
;MTTARGHLRIYLGAAPGVGKTYAMLSEGQRRCERGTDVVVGFVETHGRSHTAQLIEGLETVPRKVVEYRDATFAEMDLAAVLARKPEVALVDELAHTNVPDSGPNTKRWQDIDDLLDAGIDVISTVNIQHLESINDVVQKITGVPQRETVPDVIVRRADQIELIDMSPEALRRRMAHGNIYAADKVDAALSNYFRPGNLAALRELALLWLADRVDAGLQDYRQQHDIVGTWEARERVVVGLTGGPEGDTLIRRAARIASRARGPKEGTFD
;
A
#
# COMPACT_ATOMS: atom_id res chain seq x y z
N MET A 1 -23.64 -20.97 -10.36
CA MET A 1 -22.67 -21.12 -9.26
C MET A 1 -21.92 -19.81 -9.18
N THR A 2 -22.09 -19.03 -8.12
CA THR A 2 -21.28 -17.84 -7.89
C THR A 2 -19.85 -18.31 -7.62
N THR A 3 -18.92 -17.95 -8.49
CA THR A 3 -17.49 -18.15 -8.25
C THR A 3 -17.13 -17.42 -6.93
N ALA A 4 -16.39 -18.05 -6.05
CA ALA A 4 -15.88 -17.36 -4.86
C ALA A 4 -15.04 -16.16 -5.31
N ARG A 5 -15.13 -15.03 -4.61
CA ARG A 5 -14.30 -13.85 -4.87
C ARG A 5 -12.82 -14.22 -4.69
N GLY A 6 -11.97 -13.72 -5.58
CA GLY A 6 -10.52 -13.88 -5.48
C GLY A 6 -9.93 -13.16 -4.27
N HIS A 7 -8.70 -13.51 -3.92
CA HIS A 7 -7.95 -12.95 -2.79
C HIS A 7 -7.02 -11.82 -3.22
N LEU A 8 -6.96 -10.76 -2.41
CA LEU A 8 -6.09 -9.61 -2.65
C LEU A 8 -4.87 -9.65 -1.72
N ARG A 9 -3.67 -9.67 -2.31
CA ARG A 9 -2.39 -9.46 -1.60
C ARG A 9 -1.77 -8.14 -2.02
N ILE A 10 -1.33 -7.35 -1.05
CA ILE A 10 -0.74 -6.03 -1.29
C ILE A 10 0.67 -5.96 -0.71
N TYR A 11 1.62 -5.51 -1.53
CA TYR A 11 2.94 -5.07 -1.08
C TYR A 11 2.89 -3.56 -0.82
N LEU A 12 2.90 -3.19 0.46
CA LEU A 12 2.91 -1.79 0.93
C LEU A 12 4.36 -1.30 1.05
N GLY A 13 4.67 -0.14 0.51
CA GLY A 13 5.99 0.49 0.66
C GLY A 13 5.93 1.85 1.31
N ALA A 14 6.94 2.18 2.10
CA ALA A 14 7.07 3.50 2.72
C ALA A 14 7.38 4.59 1.69
N ALA A 15 8.02 4.25 0.56
CA ALA A 15 8.39 5.19 -0.50
C ALA A 15 8.55 4.50 -1.85
N PRO A 16 8.59 5.26 -2.97
CA PRO A 16 9.00 4.74 -4.27
C PRO A 16 10.41 4.14 -4.22
N GLY A 17 10.63 3.02 -4.92
CA GLY A 17 11.95 2.42 -5.03
C GLY A 17 12.37 1.45 -3.92
N VAL A 18 11.54 1.22 -2.89
CA VAL A 18 11.85 0.24 -1.82
C VAL A 18 11.86 -1.22 -2.29
N GLY A 19 11.32 -1.54 -3.47
CA GLY A 19 11.38 -2.87 -4.06
C GLY A 19 10.06 -3.64 -4.12
N LYS A 20 8.91 -2.98 -3.99
CA LYS A 20 7.58 -3.62 -4.04
C LYS A 20 7.33 -4.41 -5.31
N THR A 21 7.54 -3.79 -6.48
CA THR A 21 7.38 -4.44 -7.79
C THR A 21 8.30 -5.65 -7.94
N TYR A 22 9.54 -5.56 -7.43
CA TYR A 22 10.47 -6.68 -7.37
C TYR A 22 9.91 -7.84 -6.51
N ALA A 23 9.40 -7.54 -5.32
CA ALA A 23 8.82 -8.54 -4.42
C ALA A 23 7.58 -9.21 -5.05
N MET A 24 6.70 -8.41 -5.67
CA MET A 24 5.51 -8.89 -6.37
C MET A 24 5.87 -9.86 -7.51
N LEU A 25 6.80 -9.47 -8.38
CA LEU A 25 7.24 -10.31 -9.50
C LEU A 25 7.94 -11.58 -9.01
N SER A 26 8.79 -11.49 -7.98
CA SER A 26 9.45 -12.65 -7.37
C SER A 26 8.45 -13.64 -6.78
N GLU A 27 7.36 -13.15 -6.17
CA GLU A 27 6.28 -14.02 -5.70
C GLU A 27 5.52 -14.65 -6.88
N GLY A 28 5.27 -13.88 -7.95
CA GLY A 28 4.67 -14.40 -9.18
C GLY A 28 5.48 -15.54 -9.78
N GLN A 29 6.80 -15.38 -9.89
CA GLN A 29 7.69 -16.44 -10.37
C GLN A 29 7.64 -17.69 -9.47
N ARG A 30 7.75 -17.53 -8.15
CA ARG A 30 7.66 -18.66 -7.21
C ARG A 30 6.32 -19.41 -7.31
N ARG A 31 5.22 -18.71 -7.56
CA ARG A 31 3.91 -19.34 -7.79
C ARG A 31 3.86 -20.07 -9.11
N CYS A 32 4.36 -19.47 -10.19
CA CYS A 32 4.46 -20.10 -11.49
C CYS A 32 5.32 -21.38 -11.46
N GLU A 33 6.47 -21.36 -10.77
CA GLU A 33 7.34 -22.52 -10.56
C GLU A 33 6.62 -23.66 -9.81
N ARG A 34 5.63 -23.35 -8.97
CA ARG A 34 4.78 -24.32 -8.27
C ARG A 34 3.56 -24.79 -9.08
N GLY A 35 3.45 -24.32 -10.32
CA GLY A 35 2.39 -24.72 -11.24
C GLY A 35 1.12 -23.87 -11.17
N THR A 36 1.12 -22.73 -10.45
CA THR A 36 0.00 -21.79 -10.46
C THR A 36 -0.04 -21.03 -11.78
N ASP A 37 -1.22 -20.85 -12.35
CA ASP A 37 -1.43 -20.05 -13.57
C ASP A 37 -1.37 -18.56 -13.26
N VAL A 38 -0.18 -17.95 -13.47
CA VAL A 38 0.13 -16.56 -13.14
C VAL A 38 0.32 -15.75 -14.41
N VAL A 39 -0.35 -14.58 -14.49
CA VAL A 39 -0.10 -13.61 -15.56
C VAL A 39 0.30 -12.24 -15.03
N VAL A 40 1.09 -11.52 -15.79
CA VAL A 40 1.35 -10.10 -15.59
C VAL A 40 0.25 -9.31 -16.29
N GLY A 41 -0.70 -8.76 -15.54
CA GLY A 41 -1.75 -7.89 -16.05
C GLY A 41 -1.23 -6.46 -16.30
N PHE A 42 -0.46 -5.93 -15.35
CA PHE A 42 0.22 -4.64 -15.50
C PHE A 42 1.41 -4.53 -14.56
N VAL A 43 2.55 -4.16 -15.07
CA VAL A 43 3.77 -3.88 -14.28
C VAL A 43 4.55 -2.74 -14.89
N GLU A 44 4.92 -1.74 -14.09
CA GLU A 44 5.78 -0.65 -14.55
C GLU A 44 7.21 -0.86 -14.05
N THR A 45 8.12 -1.15 -15.00
CA THR A 45 9.53 -1.40 -14.67
C THR A 45 10.35 -0.13 -14.49
N HIS A 46 9.86 1.00 -15.02
CA HIS A 46 10.57 2.29 -15.03
C HIS A 46 12.01 2.18 -15.60
N GLY A 47 12.24 1.27 -16.56
CA GLY A 47 13.56 1.05 -17.15
C GLY A 47 14.56 0.30 -16.26
N ARG A 48 14.12 -0.31 -15.15
CA ARG A 48 14.99 -1.06 -14.24
C ARG A 48 15.24 -2.47 -14.77
N SER A 49 16.48 -2.74 -15.19
CA SER A 49 16.88 -4.02 -15.80
C SER A 49 16.58 -5.23 -14.89
N HIS A 50 16.90 -5.16 -13.62
CA HIS A 50 16.63 -6.25 -12.66
C HIS A 50 15.13 -6.53 -12.46
N THR A 51 14.28 -5.50 -12.52
CA THR A 51 12.83 -5.70 -12.45
C THR A 51 12.30 -6.27 -13.76
N ALA A 52 12.83 -5.82 -14.90
CA ALA A 52 12.47 -6.33 -16.22
C ALA A 52 12.83 -7.83 -16.37
N GLN A 53 13.99 -8.24 -15.87
CA GLN A 53 14.41 -9.66 -15.88
C GLN A 53 13.43 -10.57 -15.13
N LEU A 54 12.76 -10.09 -14.09
CA LEU A 54 11.77 -10.88 -13.35
C LEU A 54 10.45 -11.09 -14.12
N ILE A 55 10.22 -10.37 -15.20
CA ILE A 55 9.07 -10.59 -16.09
C ILE A 55 9.38 -11.75 -17.06
N GLU A 56 10.66 -12.00 -17.33
CA GLU A 56 11.06 -13.12 -18.18
C GLU A 56 10.55 -14.44 -17.62
N GLY A 57 9.86 -15.21 -18.45
CA GLY A 57 9.25 -16.47 -18.06
C GLY A 57 7.83 -16.37 -17.45
N LEU A 58 7.32 -15.17 -17.20
CA LEU A 58 5.91 -14.94 -16.87
C LEU A 58 5.12 -14.55 -18.11
N GLU A 59 3.94 -15.12 -18.29
CA GLU A 59 3.01 -14.68 -19.34
C GLU A 59 2.58 -13.24 -19.06
N THR A 60 2.67 -12.38 -20.06
CA THR A 60 2.25 -10.97 -19.94
C THR A 60 1.08 -10.70 -20.86
N VAL A 61 -0.01 -10.18 -20.30
CA VAL A 61 -1.13 -9.69 -21.12
C VAL A 61 -0.72 -8.39 -21.80
N PRO A 62 -0.88 -8.25 -23.13
CA PRO A 62 -0.53 -7.03 -23.83
C PRO A 62 -1.28 -5.83 -23.26
N ARG A 63 -0.59 -4.71 -23.12
CA ARG A 63 -1.19 -3.46 -22.64
C ARG A 63 -2.10 -2.87 -23.72
N LYS A 64 -3.16 -2.21 -23.29
CA LYS A 64 -4.01 -1.41 -24.16
C LYS A 64 -3.34 -0.06 -24.40
N VAL A 65 -3.13 0.29 -25.67
CA VAL A 65 -2.60 1.58 -26.08
C VAL A 65 -3.75 2.56 -26.24
N VAL A 66 -3.66 3.70 -25.56
CA VAL A 66 -4.68 4.76 -25.54
C VAL A 66 -4.06 6.09 -25.91
N GLU A 67 -4.65 6.80 -26.86
CA GLU A 67 -4.26 8.17 -27.19
C GLU A 67 -5.10 9.16 -26.36
N TYR A 68 -4.43 10.03 -25.63
CA TYR A 68 -5.09 11.04 -24.82
C TYR A 68 -4.26 12.32 -24.76
N ARG A 69 -4.87 13.48 -25.15
CA ARG A 69 -4.21 14.80 -25.16
C ARG A 69 -2.87 14.80 -25.90
N ASP A 70 -2.84 14.32 -27.10
CA ASP A 70 -1.67 14.25 -27.99
C ASP A 70 -0.51 13.38 -27.43
N ALA A 71 -0.79 12.51 -26.45
CA ALA A 71 0.18 11.56 -25.91
C ALA A 71 -0.38 10.14 -25.95
N THR A 72 0.52 9.18 -26.10
CA THR A 72 0.21 7.75 -26.12
C THR A 72 0.50 7.17 -24.76
N PHE A 73 -0.47 6.46 -24.18
CA PHE A 73 -0.36 5.78 -22.90
C PHE A 73 -0.58 4.29 -23.05
N ALA A 74 0.09 3.51 -22.20
CA ALA A 74 -0.07 2.07 -22.15
C ALA A 74 -0.72 1.67 -20.82
N GLU A 75 -1.99 1.27 -20.86
CA GLU A 75 -2.80 0.91 -19.70
C GLU A 75 -3.02 -0.61 -19.61
N MET A 76 -3.46 -1.08 -18.45
CA MET A 76 -3.90 -2.46 -18.30
C MET A 76 -5.11 -2.74 -19.19
N ASP A 77 -5.08 -3.83 -19.94
CA ASP A 77 -6.26 -4.33 -20.65
C ASP A 77 -7.07 -5.24 -19.71
N LEU A 78 -7.95 -4.64 -18.91
CA LEU A 78 -8.82 -5.37 -17.99
C LEU A 78 -9.63 -6.47 -18.71
N ALA A 79 -10.17 -6.16 -19.89
CA ALA A 79 -10.99 -7.12 -20.64
C ALA A 79 -10.17 -8.33 -21.09
N ALA A 80 -8.93 -8.11 -21.51
CA ALA A 80 -8.02 -9.18 -21.90
C ALA A 80 -7.62 -10.05 -20.71
N VAL A 81 -7.34 -9.46 -19.53
CA VAL A 81 -7.04 -10.22 -18.30
C VAL A 81 -8.25 -11.06 -17.87
N LEU A 82 -9.46 -10.48 -17.87
CA LEU A 82 -10.71 -11.20 -17.56
C LEU A 82 -10.96 -12.35 -18.54
N ALA A 83 -10.75 -12.11 -19.84
CA ALA A 83 -10.91 -13.15 -20.88
C ALA A 83 -9.89 -14.28 -20.76
N ARG A 84 -8.64 -13.96 -20.38
CA ARG A 84 -7.55 -14.93 -20.13
C ARG A 84 -7.85 -15.81 -18.92
N LYS A 85 -8.53 -15.24 -17.90
CA LYS A 85 -9.00 -15.92 -16.69
C LYS A 85 -7.89 -16.71 -15.97
N PRO A 86 -6.77 -16.07 -15.57
CA PRO A 86 -5.70 -16.74 -14.81
C PRO A 86 -6.15 -17.07 -13.39
N GLU A 87 -5.39 -17.90 -12.69
CA GLU A 87 -5.56 -18.09 -11.24
C GLU A 87 -5.09 -16.84 -10.48
N VAL A 88 -3.98 -16.23 -10.93
CA VAL A 88 -3.37 -15.05 -10.29
C VAL A 88 -2.99 -14.01 -11.32
N ALA A 89 -3.37 -12.75 -11.09
CA ALA A 89 -2.93 -11.59 -11.86
C ALA A 89 -1.99 -10.71 -11.03
N LEU A 90 -0.84 -10.33 -11.61
CA LEU A 90 0.08 -9.34 -11.04
C LEU A 90 -0.27 -7.96 -11.59
N VAL A 91 -0.70 -7.05 -10.72
CA VAL A 91 -1.16 -5.71 -11.10
C VAL A 91 -0.49 -4.65 -10.25
N ASP A 92 0.51 -3.97 -10.79
CA ASP A 92 1.26 -2.90 -10.10
C ASP A 92 0.44 -1.61 -9.98
N GLU A 93 0.83 -0.73 -9.06
CA GLU A 93 0.29 0.63 -8.91
C GLU A 93 -1.21 0.70 -8.60
N LEU A 94 -1.66 0.10 -7.49
CA LEU A 94 -3.06 0.07 -7.03
C LEU A 94 -3.76 1.44 -7.04
N ALA A 95 -3.05 2.52 -6.74
CA ALA A 95 -3.59 3.88 -6.65
C ALA A 95 -3.67 4.62 -7.99
N HIS A 96 -3.18 4.02 -9.07
CA HIS A 96 -3.12 4.63 -10.40
C HIS A 96 -4.50 5.16 -10.85
N THR A 97 -4.48 6.32 -11.51
CA THR A 97 -5.66 6.87 -12.16
C THR A 97 -5.60 6.50 -13.64
N ASN A 98 -6.52 5.63 -14.06
CA ASN A 98 -6.58 5.17 -15.44
C ASN A 98 -6.79 6.34 -16.42
N VAL A 99 -6.17 6.24 -17.57
CA VAL A 99 -6.38 7.23 -18.65
C VAL A 99 -7.84 7.19 -19.08
N PRO A 100 -8.51 8.33 -19.27
CA PRO A 100 -9.89 8.35 -19.80
C PRO A 100 -10.02 7.48 -21.06
N ASP A 101 -11.13 6.76 -21.18
CA ASP A 101 -11.43 5.85 -22.30
C ASP A 101 -10.52 4.61 -22.41
N SER A 102 -9.64 4.37 -21.44
CA SER A 102 -8.87 3.14 -21.39
C SER A 102 -9.69 1.90 -21.03
N GLY A 103 -10.74 2.06 -20.23
CA GLY A 103 -11.60 1.00 -19.74
C GLY A 103 -12.84 1.53 -19.04
N PRO A 104 -13.62 0.66 -18.38
CA PRO A 104 -14.85 1.05 -17.68
C PRO A 104 -14.58 1.84 -16.39
N ASN A 105 -13.42 1.69 -15.82
CA ASN A 105 -13.08 2.21 -14.49
C ASN A 105 -12.12 3.41 -14.58
N THR A 106 -12.27 4.36 -13.65
CA THR A 106 -11.40 5.53 -13.55
C THR A 106 -10.14 5.29 -12.72
N LYS A 107 -10.14 4.22 -11.92
CA LYS A 107 -9.05 3.88 -11.00
C LYS A 107 -8.63 2.42 -11.12
N ARG A 108 -7.34 2.15 -11.02
CA ARG A 108 -6.76 0.80 -11.06
C ARG A 108 -7.32 -0.11 -9.96
N TRP A 109 -7.58 0.41 -8.77
CA TRP A 109 -8.17 -0.39 -7.70
C TRP A 109 -9.59 -0.89 -8.04
N GLN A 110 -10.35 -0.19 -8.89
CA GLN A 110 -11.66 -0.65 -9.39
C GLN A 110 -11.49 -1.80 -10.39
N ASP A 111 -10.50 -1.71 -11.28
CA ASP A 111 -10.15 -2.83 -12.18
C ASP A 111 -9.77 -4.08 -11.38
N ILE A 112 -9.02 -3.87 -10.29
CA ILE A 112 -8.65 -4.97 -9.38
C ILE A 112 -9.89 -5.55 -8.69
N ASP A 113 -10.83 -4.73 -8.25
CA ASP A 113 -12.10 -5.23 -7.68
C ASP A 113 -12.87 -6.10 -8.70
N ASP A 114 -12.93 -5.70 -9.99
CA ASP A 114 -13.55 -6.49 -11.05
C ASP A 114 -12.85 -7.85 -11.26
N LEU A 115 -11.52 -7.88 -11.22
CA LEU A 115 -10.74 -9.13 -11.28
C LEU A 115 -11.06 -10.06 -10.11
N LEU A 116 -11.09 -9.52 -8.90
CA LEU A 116 -11.43 -10.26 -7.68
C LEU A 116 -12.87 -10.81 -7.75
N ASP A 117 -13.84 -10.01 -8.22
CA ASP A 117 -15.24 -10.44 -8.38
C ASP A 117 -15.38 -11.54 -9.43
N ALA A 118 -14.49 -11.59 -10.42
CA ALA A 118 -14.39 -12.69 -11.38
C ALA A 118 -13.74 -13.96 -10.83
N GLY A 119 -13.27 -13.95 -9.55
CA GLY A 119 -12.62 -15.08 -8.89
C GLY A 119 -11.13 -15.21 -9.19
N ILE A 120 -10.48 -14.15 -9.68
CA ILE A 120 -9.05 -14.10 -9.96
C ILE A 120 -8.32 -13.52 -8.74
N ASP A 121 -7.33 -14.23 -8.22
CA ASP A 121 -6.45 -13.69 -7.18
C ASP A 121 -5.60 -12.55 -7.73
N VAL A 122 -5.40 -11.50 -6.94
CA VAL A 122 -4.58 -10.35 -7.38
C VAL A 122 -3.45 -10.09 -6.37
N ILE A 123 -2.25 -9.89 -6.90
CA ILE A 123 -1.11 -9.36 -6.15
C ILE A 123 -0.82 -7.96 -6.68
N SER A 124 -0.88 -6.96 -5.79
CA SER A 124 -0.69 -5.55 -6.17
C SER A 124 0.31 -4.84 -5.27
N THR A 125 0.65 -3.60 -5.64
CA THR A 125 1.57 -2.75 -4.88
C THR A 125 0.96 -1.38 -4.60
N VAL A 126 1.32 -0.79 -3.46
CA VAL A 126 0.95 0.59 -3.13
C VAL A 126 2.03 1.24 -2.26
N ASN A 127 2.23 2.54 -2.38
CA ASN A 127 3.02 3.31 -1.42
C ASN A 127 2.10 3.94 -0.37
N ILE A 128 2.61 4.08 0.85
CA ILE A 128 1.90 4.70 1.96
C ILE A 128 1.34 6.09 1.62
N GLN A 129 2.05 6.85 0.80
CA GLN A 129 1.67 8.20 0.37
C GLN A 129 0.36 8.29 -0.42
N HIS A 130 -0.09 7.17 -0.99
CA HIS A 130 -1.30 7.10 -1.78
C HIS A 130 -2.55 6.74 -0.97
N LEU A 131 -2.43 6.50 0.33
CA LEU A 131 -3.59 6.26 1.21
C LEU A 131 -4.30 7.58 1.52
N GLU A 132 -5.62 7.61 1.32
CA GLU A 132 -6.41 8.85 1.49
C GLU A 132 -6.32 9.42 2.90
N SER A 133 -6.38 8.58 3.93
CA SER A 133 -6.42 9.02 5.33
C SER A 133 -5.19 9.76 5.80
N ILE A 134 -4.06 9.61 5.12
CA ILE A 134 -2.78 10.21 5.52
C ILE A 134 -2.19 11.14 4.46
N ASN A 135 -2.92 11.41 3.39
CA ASN A 135 -2.44 12.24 2.27
C ASN A 135 -2.02 13.65 2.72
N ASP A 136 -2.81 14.28 3.60
CA ASP A 136 -2.49 15.60 4.16
C ASP A 136 -1.21 15.59 5.02
N VAL A 137 -0.98 14.52 5.77
CA VAL A 137 0.24 14.33 6.58
C VAL A 137 1.45 14.15 5.66
N VAL A 138 1.32 13.33 4.62
CA VAL A 138 2.36 13.12 3.61
C VAL A 138 2.73 14.43 2.92
N GLN A 139 1.74 15.24 2.55
CA GLN A 139 1.98 16.55 1.95
C GLN A 139 2.72 17.49 2.90
N LYS A 140 2.39 17.49 4.20
CA LYS A 140 3.11 18.30 5.22
C LYS A 140 4.56 17.85 5.39
N ILE A 141 4.84 16.54 5.32
CA ILE A 141 6.20 15.99 5.45
C ILE A 141 7.03 16.28 4.21
N THR A 142 6.48 16.02 3.03
CA THR A 142 7.24 16.02 1.77
C THR A 142 7.18 17.33 1.01
N GLY A 143 6.18 18.17 1.29
CA GLY A 143 5.87 19.36 0.52
C GLY A 143 5.23 19.07 -0.85
N VAL A 144 4.96 17.80 -1.17
CA VAL A 144 4.45 17.37 -2.47
C VAL A 144 3.03 16.83 -2.33
N PRO A 145 2.02 17.45 -2.99
CA PRO A 145 0.66 16.92 -2.99
C PRO A 145 0.59 15.63 -3.79
N GLN A 146 -0.04 14.60 -3.22
CA GLN A 146 -0.31 13.35 -3.91
C GLN A 146 -1.68 13.41 -4.56
N ARG A 147 -1.73 13.31 -5.89
CA ARG A 147 -2.98 13.38 -6.67
C ARG A 147 -3.63 12.01 -6.87
N GLU A 148 -2.81 10.97 -6.88
CA GLU A 148 -3.26 9.60 -7.00
C GLU A 148 -3.45 9.01 -5.62
N THR A 149 -4.69 8.66 -5.28
CA THR A 149 -5.04 8.10 -3.97
C THR A 149 -5.91 6.86 -4.14
N VAL A 150 -5.88 6.04 -3.11
CA VAL A 150 -6.74 4.88 -2.93
C VAL A 150 -7.44 4.98 -1.57
N PRO A 151 -8.76 4.72 -1.49
CA PRO A 151 -9.47 4.68 -0.22
C PRO A 151 -8.87 3.61 0.71
N ASP A 152 -8.65 3.96 1.97
CA ASP A 152 -8.06 3.05 2.96
C ASP A 152 -8.84 1.74 3.08
N VAL A 153 -10.17 1.79 2.93
CA VAL A 153 -11.04 0.62 2.99
C VAL A 153 -10.67 -0.43 1.94
N ILE A 154 -10.20 -0.02 0.76
CA ILE A 154 -9.76 -0.94 -0.30
C ILE A 154 -8.51 -1.70 0.14
N VAL A 155 -7.53 -0.98 0.68
CA VAL A 155 -6.28 -1.60 1.16
C VAL A 155 -6.54 -2.45 2.42
N ARG A 156 -7.42 -1.99 3.33
CA ARG A 156 -7.78 -2.73 4.55
C ARG A 156 -8.53 -4.04 4.28
N ARG A 157 -9.25 -4.15 3.17
CA ARG A 157 -9.95 -5.38 2.75
C ARG A 157 -9.01 -6.44 2.16
N ALA A 158 -7.75 -6.11 1.89
CA ALA A 158 -6.80 -7.10 1.39
C ALA A 158 -6.63 -8.26 2.39
N ASP A 159 -6.59 -9.48 1.88
CA ASP A 159 -6.39 -10.70 2.69
C ASP A 159 -4.99 -10.72 3.31
N GLN A 160 -4.01 -10.18 2.58
CA GLN A 160 -2.64 -10.08 3.06
C GLN A 160 -2.01 -8.73 2.68
N ILE A 161 -1.38 -8.09 3.67
CA ILE A 161 -0.55 -6.89 3.45
C ILE A 161 0.85 -7.18 3.96
N GLU A 162 1.84 -6.97 3.11
CA GLU A 162 3.25 -7.14 3.44
C GLU A 162 4.00 -5.82 3.26
N LEU A 163 4.67 -5.37 4.32
CA LEU A 163 5.48 -4.15 4.27
C LEU A 163 6.83 -4.44 3.61
N ILE A 164 7.11 -3.75 2.52
CA ILE A 164 8.43 -3.73 1.89
C ILE A 164 9.15 -2.49 2.38
N ASP A 165 10.16 -2.72 3.19
CA ASP A 165 10.89 -1.68 3.89
C ASP A 165 12.37 -1.63 3.48
N MET A 166 12.92 -0.41 3.54
CA MET A 166 14.34 -0.14 3.31
C MET A 166 14.75 1.08 4.15
N SER A 167 15.96 1.05 4.73
CA SER A 167 16.44 2.22 5.47
C SER A 167 16.57 3.45 4.56
N PRO A 168 16.35 4.67 5.09
CA PRO A 168 16.49 5.90 4.32
C PRO A 168 17.84 6.00 3.61
N GLU A 169 18.92 5.59 4.26
CA GLU A 169 20.29 5.64 3.71
C GLU A 169 20.45 4.66 2.53
N ALA A 170 19.92 3.44 2.67
CA ALA A 170 19.98 2.44 1.61
C ALA A 170 19.16 2.88 0.39
N LEU A 171 17.95 3.44 0.63
CA LEU A 171 17.10 3.94 -0.44
C LEU A 171 17.74 5.13 -1.19
N ARG A 172 18.35 6.06 -0.46
CA ARG A 172 19.07 7.20 -1.06
C ARG A 172 20.30 6.74 -1.88
N ARG A 173 21.08 5.76 -1.37
CA ARG A 173 22.17 5.16 -2.17
C ARG A 173 21.64 4.52 -3.45
N ARG A 174 20.56 3.76 -3.36
CA ARG A 174 19.92 3.14 -4.53
C ARG A 174 19.45 4.18 -5.55
N MET A 175 18.94 5.33 -5.09
CA MET A 175 18.54 6.44 -5.93
C MET A 175 19.75 7.10 -6.61
N ALA A 176 20.82 7.37 -5.86
CA ALA A 176 22.03 8.00 -6.38
C ALA A 176 22.70 7.19 -7.51
N HIS A 177 22.49 5.86 -7.53
CA HIS A 177 22.94 4.99 -8.61
C HIS A 177 21.98 4.93 -9.84
N GLY A 178 20.99 5.81 -9.93
CA GLY A 178 20.05 5.87 -11.05
C GLY A 178 19.03 4.72 -11.12
N ASN A 179 18.91 3.93 -10.04
CA ASN A 179 18.04 2.77 -10.02
C ASN A 179 16.54 3.09 -9.75
N ILE A 180 16.18 4.36 -9.55
CA ILE A 180 14.81 4.77 -9.21
C ILE A 180 14.30 5.85 -10.20
N TYR A 181 15.11 6.86 -10.47
CA TYR A 181 14.82 7.94 -11.40
C TYR A 181 15.95 8.10 -12.43
N ALA A 182 15.62 8.72 -13.57
CA ALA A 182 16.64 9.13 -14.54
C ALA A 182 17.63 10.14 -13.90
N ALA A 183 18.88 10.13 -14.33
CA ALA A 183 19.98 10.86 -13.70
C ALA A 183 19.72 12.37 -13.56
N ASP A 184 19.01 12.98 -14.51
CA ASP A 184 18.63 14.40 -14.52
C ASP A 184 17.65 14.79 -13.40
N LYS A 185 16.89 13.83 -12.84
CA LYS A 185 15.90 14.06 -11.78
C LYS A 185 16.37 13.64 -10.38
N VAL A 186 17.53 13.00 -10.28
CA VAL A 186 18.04 12.44 -9.02
C VAL A 186 18.32 13.51 -7.98
N ASP A 187 19.03 14.59 -8.34
CA ASP A 187 19.41 15.65 -7.40
C ASP A 187 18.20 16.38 -6.82
N ALA A 188 17.22 16.71 -7.67
CA ALA A 188 15.98 17.35 -7.22
C ALA A 188 15.18 16.42 -6.29
N ALA A 189 15.10 15.13 -6.61
CA ALA A 189 14.41 14.16 -5.79
C ALA A 189 15.10 13.97 -4.42
N LEU A 190 16.43 13.83 -4.40
CA LEU A 190 17.23 13.70 -3.17
C LEU A 190 17.17 14.96 -2.28
N SER A 191 17.04 16.14 -2.87
CA SER A 191 16.96 17.41 -2.17
C SER A 191 15.57 17.73 -1.62
N ASN A 192 14.54 17.07 -2.10
CA ASN A 192 13.15 17.33 -1.75
C ASN A 192 12.49 16.12 -1.07
N TYR A 193 11.78 15.29 -1.83
CA TYR A 193 10.99 14.17 -1.33
C TYR A 193 11.84 13.17 -0.54
N PHE A 194 13.03 12.83 -1.04
CA PHE A 194 13.91 11.79 -0.49
C PHE A 194 14.92 12.32 0.55
N ARG A 195 14.59 13.40 1.25
CA ARG A 195 15.38 13.81 2.43
C ARG A 195 15.32 12.72 3.50
N PRO A 196 16.41 12.47 4.23
CA PRO A 196 16.44 11.41 5.26
C PRO A 196 15.28 11.52 6.27
N GLY A 197 14.98 12.74 6.73
CA GLY A 197 13.87 13.00 7.66
C GLY A 197 12.50 12.67 7.07
N ASN A 198 12.25 13.02 5.80
CA ASN A 198 11.00 12.70 5.13
C ASN A 198 10.81 11.18 4.98
N LEU A 199 11.87 10.48 4.56
CA LEU A 199 11.86 9.02 4.43
C LEU A 199 11.64 8.31 5.77
N ALA A 200 12.27 8.81 6.84
CA ALA A 200 12.06 8.28 8.18
C ALA A 200 10.61 8.48 8.65
N ALA A 201 10.03 9.65 8.41
CA ALA A 201 8.64 9.95 8.75
C ALA A 201 7.64 9.12 7.92
N LEU A 202 7.85 8.96 6.61
CA LEU A 202 7.02 8.10 5.76
C LEU A 202 7.09 6.63 6.18
N ARG A 203 8.28 6.17 6.57
CA ARG A 203 8.48 4.82 7.11
C ARG A 203 7.71 4.63 8.43
N GLU A 204 7.78 5.60 9.33
CA GLU A 204 7.02 5.59 10.58
C GLU A 204 5.52 5.54 10.30
N LEU A 205 5.00 6.35 9.36
CA LEU A 205 3.59 6.31 8.96
C LEU A 205 3.18 4.93 8.45
N ALA A 206 4.01 4.29 7.61
CA ALA A 206 3.71 2.96 7.08
C ALA A 206 3.64 1.90 8.19
N LEU A 207 4.57 1.95 9.14
CA LEU A 207 4.59 1.04 10.29
C LEU A 207 3.40 1.25 11.21
N LEU A 208 3.04 2.51 11.49
CA LEU A 208 1.88 2.86 12.32
C LEU A 208 0.58 2.40 11.66
N TRP A 209 0.39 2.70 10.39
CA TRP A 209 -0.80 2.31 9.65
C TRP A 209 -0.97 0.78 9.61
N LEU A 210 0.12 0.04 9.39
CA LEU A 210 0.09 -1.41 9.40
C LEU A 210 -0.20 -1.98 10.79
N ALA A 211 0.37 -1.38 11.85
CA ALA A 211 0.08 -1.76 13.24
C ALA A 211 -1.40 -1.59 13.58
N ASP A 212 -2.01 -0.46 13.17
CA ASP A 212 -3.44 -0.22 13.37
C ASP A 212 -4.31 -1.25 12.62
N ARG A 213 -3.89 -1.69 11.44
CA ARG A 213 -4.57 -2.74 10.68
C ARG A 213 -4.52 -4.10 11.40
N VAL A 214 -3.35 -4.46 11.95
CA VAL A 214 -3.17 -5.70 12.74
C VAL A 214 -4.04 -5.67 13.99
N ASP A 215 -4.10 -4.53 14.68
CA ASP A 215 -4.93 -4.36 15.87
C ASP A 215 -6.42 -4.52 15.57
N ALA A 216 -6.90 -3.90 14.48
CA ALA A 216 -8.29 -4.04 14.06
C ALA A 216 -8.64 -5.52 13.78
N GLY A 217 -7.79 -6.23 13.01
CA GLY A 217 -7.98 -7.65 12.73
C GLY A 217 -7.96 -8.53 13.98
N LEU A 218 -7.12 -8.19 14.96
CA LEU A 218 -7.07 -8.90 16.23
C LEU A 218 -8.33 -8.66 17.06
N GLN A 219 -8.88 -7.44 17.04
CA GLN A 219 -10.15 -7.11 17.73
C GLN A 219 -11.30 -7.90 17.10
N ASP A 220 -11.42 -7.93 15.78
CA ASP A 220 -12.43 -8.70 15.05
C ASP A 220 -12.33 -10.19 15.36
N TYR A 221 -11.14 -10.76 15.37
CA TYR A 221 -10.90 -12.16 15.73
C TYR A 221 -11.34 -12.48 17.15
N ARG A 222 -11.04 -11.57 18.10
CA ARG A 222 -11.44 -11.73 19.52
C ARG A 222 -12.94 -11.69 19.70
N GLN A 223 -13.62 -10.76 19.01
CA GLN A 223 -15.09 -10.67 19.06
C GLN A 223 -15.75 -11.94 18.49
N GLN A 224 -15.22 -12.47 17.38
CA GLN A 224 -15.75 -13.69 16.72
C GLN A 224 -15.55 -14.95 17.56
N HIS A 225 -14.56 -14.98 18.47
CA HIS A 225 -14.20 -16.16 19.25
C HIS A 225 -14.47 -15.97 20.75
N ASP A 226 -15.23 -14.95 21.15
CA ASP A 226 -15.57 -14.64 22.56
C ASP A 226 -14.35 -14.64 23.48
N ILE A 227 -13.20 -14.17 22.99
CA ILE A 227 -11.97 -14.09 23.79
C ILE A 227 -12.03 -12.89 24.69
N VAL A 228 -12.42 -13.10 25.94
CA VAL A 228 -12.46 -12.12 27.01
C VAL A 228 -11.07 -12.03 27.64
N GLY A 229 -10.32 -11.02 27.34
CA GLY A 229 -8.99 -10.76 27.91
C GLY A 229 -8.15 -9.86 27.01
N THR A 230 -7.39 -8.97 27.61
CA THR A 230 -6.43 -8.12 26.88
C THR A 230 -5.08 -8.79 26.93
N TRP A 231 -4.39 -8.82 25.78
CA TRP A 231 -2.98 -9.19 25.77
C TRP A 231 -2.20 -8.09 26.50
N GLU A 232 -1.38 -8.44 27.48
CA GLU A 232 -0.59 -7.49 28.28
C GLU A 232 0.50 -6.75 27.46
N ALA A 233 0.51 -6.92 26.15
CA ALA A 233 1.47 -6.27 25.25
C ALA A 233 1.31 -4.75 25.13
N ARG A 234 0.21 -4.17 25.68
CA ARG A 234 -0.04 -2.72 25.67
C ARG A 234 -0.51 -2.24 27.04
N GLU A 235 0.19 -1.26 27.58
CA GLU A 235 -0.21 -0.58 28.80
C GLU A 235 -1.46 0.28 28.53
N ARG A 236 -2.46 0.16 29.39
CA ARG A 236 -3.65 1.01 29.41
C ARG A 236 -3.50 2.05 30.51
N VAL A 237 -3.76 3.31 30.17
CA VAL A 237 -3.76 4.40 31.15
C VAL A 237 -5.20 4.75 31.47
N VAL A 238 -5.62 4.46 32.70
CA VAL A 238 -6.93 4.87 33.22
C VAL A 238 -6.75 6.12 34.09
N VAL A 239 -7.55 7.15 33.86
CA VAL A 239 -7.49 8.41 34.60
C VAL A 239 -8.84 8.64 35.24
N GLY A 240 -8.86 8.60 36.55
CA GLY A 240 -10.04 9.03 37.37
C GLY A 240 -10.08 10.56 37.46
N LEU A 241 -11.20 11.17 37.08
CA LEU A 241 -11.44 12.61 37.22
C LEU A 241 -12.42 12.87 38.34
N THR A 242 -12.05 13.74 39.27
CA THR A 242 -12.89 14.14 40.42
C THR A 242 -13.73 15.41 40.18
N GLY A 243 -13.71 15.93 38.92
CA GLY A 243 -14.41 17.16 38.56
C GLY A 243 -13.75 18.47 39.07
N GLY A 244 -12.54 18.38 39.60
CA GLY A 244 -11.79 19.55 40.05
C GLY A 244 -11.03 20.27 38.91
N PRO A 245 -10.47 21.47 39.17
CA PRO A 245 -9.79 22.31 38.18
C PRO A 245 -8.53 21.68 37.60
N GLU A 246 -8.06 20.56 38.17
CA GLU A 246 -6.87 19.82 37.74
C GLU A 246 -7.16 18.83 36.59
N GLY A 247 -8.46 18.59 36.28
CA GLY A 247 -8.91 17.59 35.30
C GLY A 247 -8.26 17.74 33.96
N ASP A 248 -8.19 18.96 33.41
CA ASP A 248 -7.55 19.25 32.12
C ASP A 248 -6.05 18.91 32.09
N THR A 249 -5.36 19.14 33.20
CA THR A 249 -3.94 18.84 33.35
C THR A 249 -3.70 17.32 33.38
N LEU A 250 -4.57 16.60 34.10
CA LEU A 250 -4.53 15.14 34.19
C LEU A 250 -4.85 14.49 32.86
N ILE A 251 -5.86 14.97 32.13
CA ILE A 251 -6.22 14.49 30.78
C ILE A 251 -5.03 14.69 29.81
N ARG A 252 -4.44 15.89 29.78
CA ARG A 252 -3.28 16.17 28.91
C ARG A 252 -2.07 15.32 29.28
N ARG A 253 -1.84 15.05 30.57
CA ARG A 253 -0.74 14.19 31.02
C ARG A 253 -0.99 12.74 30.64
N ALA A 254 -2.21 12.24 30.86
CA ALA A 254 -2.62 10.90 30.46
C ALA A 254 -2.55 10.69 28.94
N ALA A 255 -3.00 11.67 28.15
CA ALA A 255 -2.91 11.64 26.71
C ALA A 255 -1.45 11.57 26.23
N ARG A 256 -0.51 12.28 26.89
CA ARG A 256 0.91 12.16 26.58
C ARG A 256 1.50 10.79 26.95
N ILE A 257 1.08 10.21 28.08
CA ILE A 257 1.52 8.87 28.49
C ILE A 257 0.94 7.83 27.55
N ALA A 258 -0.38 7.88 27.25
CA ALA A 258 -1.03 6.97 26.33
C ALA A 258 -0.48 7.07 24.90
N SER A 259 -0.13 8.27 24.42
CA SER A 259 0.51 8.43 23.11
C SER A 259 1.93 7.87 23.07
N ARG A 260 2.66 7.85 24.18
CA ARG A 260 3.98 7.18 24.28
C ARG A 260 3.84 5.67 24.40
N ALA A 261 2.83 5.20 25.12
CA ALA A 261 2.50 3.79 25.26
C ALA A 261 1.69 3.24 24.06
N ARG A 262 1.28 4.11 23.09
CA ARG A 262 0.46 3.77 21.91
C ARG A 262 -0.79 2.95 22.25
N GLY A 263 -1.45 3.27 23.37
CA GLY A 263 -2.73 2.68 23.74
C GLY A 263 -3.91 3.39 23.05
N PRO A 264 -5.05 2.69 22.77
CA PRO A 264 -6.24 3.32 22.23
C PRO A 264 -6.79 4.37 23.20
N LYS A 265 -7.23 5.51 22.67
CA LYS A 265 -7.97 6.54 23.41
C LYS A 265 -9.41 6.07 23.57
N GLU A 266 -9.72 5.25 24.54
CA GLU A 266 -11.10 5.05 24.98
C GLU A 266 -11.39 6.04 26.12
N GLY A 267 -12.05 7.15 25.79
CA GLY A 267 -12.66 8.05 26.76
C GLY A 267 -14.08 7.57 27.05
N THR A 268 -14.30 6.83 28.12
CA THR A 268 -15.63 6.64 28.68
C THR A 268 -15.86 7.80 29.65
N PHE A 269 -16.78 8.68 29.30
CA PHE A 269 -17.28 9.71 30.20
C PHE A 269 -18.58 9.15 30.84
N ASP A 270 -18.56 8.89 32.12
CA ASP A 270 -19.76 8.78 32.98
C ASP A 270 -20.14 10.14 33.50
#